data_cab3fb20abc694f94001e9cf84e65a04
#
_entry.id   cab3fb20abc694f94001e9cf84e65a04
#
_cell.length_a   1.000
_cell.length_b   1.000
_cell.length_c   1.000
_cell.angle_alpha   90.00
_cell.angle_beta   90.00
_cell.angle_gamma   90.00
#
_symmetry.space_group_name_H-M   'P 1'
#
loop_
_entity.id
_entity.type
_entity.pdbx_description
1 polymer ?
#
loop_
_entity_poly.entity_id
_entity_poly.type
_entity_poly.pdbx_seq_one_letter_code
_entity_poly.pdbx_strand_id
1 'polypeptide(L)'
;MQFQSTRDSALRVSSSEAIVRGLAPKSGLFVPEFFPKADLENWKSLPYPALAEQVLKGFLTDYSADFLHSATAATYGEAFGGKAGETVKVSDGVYALELWHGPTCAFKDYALQLMPKLLVEAKKNLGRTETTRILVATSGDTGKAALAGYADLDGIEIEVFYPNAGTSEIQHLQMATQKGDNVQVYAVEGNFDDAQTGVKRVFADESVAAELEARHIRLSSANSINWGRLVPQIVYYFYTYFRLAEQGAVAWGKPVDFCVPTGNFGDILAGYYAKQMGLPVGKLICASNKNNVLTDFIKTGTYDARRTFYKTTSPSMDILISSNLERLLLHTSGSAEKVEGWMQELAATCKYTVDAETLAKIQASFAAGYADDAAGAAEIRARFERDGYLCDTHTAVAFHVAEANRSDAPMVVLSTASPFKFPRDVLAALGETAPESDFAAMAALTAKTGAAAPASLRELDKLPVRFNTVIEPAEIRAAALR
;
A
#
# COMPACT_ATOMS: atom_id res chain seq x y z
N MET A 1 13.95 20.02 -1.04
CA MET A 1 13.41 19.19 0.05
C MET A 1 14.54 18.30 0.55
N GLN A 2 14.79 18.30 1.87
CA GLN A 2 15.68 17.33 2.49
C GLN A 2 14.82 16.29 3.25
N PHE A 3 15.39 15.12 3.44
CA PHE A 3 14.77 14.02 4.18
C PHE A 3 15.62 13.67 5.38
N GLN A 4 14.97 13.42 6.50
CA GLN A 4 15.59 12.95 7.74
C GLN A 4 15.14 11.52 8.08
N SER A 5 15.85 10.89 9.02
CA SER A 5 15.44 9.60 9.57
C SER A 5 14.44 9.78 10.72
N THR A 6 13.51 8.85 10.86
CA THR A 6 12.63 8.76 12.04
C THR A 6 13.40 8.52 13.35
N ARG A 7 14.63 8.00 13.27
CA ARG A 7 15.47 7.62 14.43
C ARG A 7 16.81 8.37 14.50
N ASP A 8 17.03 9.33 13.60
CA ASP A 8 18.25 10.14 13.58
C ASP A 8 17.93 11.53 13.01
N SER A 9 17.83 12.51 13.92
CA SER A 9 17.49 13.88 13.57
C SER A 9 18.63 14.63 12.86
N ALA A 10 19.87 14.12 12.88
CA ALA A 10 21.02 14.74 12.24
C ALA A 10 21.16 14.35 10.76
N LEU A 11 20.62 13.19 10.37
CA LEU A 11 20.71 12.71 8.98
C LEU A 11 19.94 13.63 8.03
N ARG A 12 20.61 14.03 6.95
CA ARG A 12 19.97 14.76 5.84
C ARG A 12 20.38 14.13 4.52
N VAL A 13 19.38 13.81 3.69
CA VAL A 13 19.57 13.25 2.36
C VAL A 13 18.60 13.90 1.37
N SER A 14 18.91 13.83 0.07
CA SER A 14 18.01 14.24 -0.99
C SER A 14 16.83 13.27 -1.15
N SER A 15 15.81 13.63 -1.93
CA SER A 15 14.71 12.71 -2.22
C SER A 15 15.17 11.52 -3.06
N SER A 16 16.08 11.71 -4.00
CA SER A 16 16.71 10.61 -4.76
C SER A 16 17.43 9.62 -3.85
N GLU A 17 18.23 10.14 -2.90
CA GLU A 17 18.95 9.28 -1.96
C GLU A 17 17.99 8.52 -1.03
N ALA A 18 16.91 9.15 -0.55
CA ALA A 18 15.90 8.49 0.27
C ALA A 18 15.20 7.35 -0.47
N ILE A 19 14.90 7.52 -1.76
CA ILE A 19 14.27 6.50 -2.60
C ILE A 19 15.24 5.35 -2.90
N VAL A 20 16.49 5.64 -3.25
CA VAL A 20 17.49 4.62 -3.57
C VAL A 20 17.85 3.78 -2.36
N ARG A 21 18.01 4.40 -1.19
CA ARG A 21 18.28 3.67 0.06
C ARG A 21 17.06 2.89 0.55
N GLY A 22 15.86 3.46 0.41
CA GLY A 22 14.60 2.89 0.89
C GLY A 22 14.48 2.87 2.41
N LEU A 23 15.56 2.59 3.14
CA LEU A 23 15.64 2.50 4.59
C LEU A 23 16.77 3.41 5.10
N ALA A 24 16.51 4.11 6.19
CA ALA A 24 17.52 4.92 6.86
C ALA A 24 18.37 4.06 7.83
N PRO A 25 19.56 4.56 8.28
CA PRO A 25 20.35 3.90 9.30
C PRO A 25 19.54 3.56 10.55
N LYS A 26 19.98 2.57 11.31
CA LYS A 26 19.30 2.03 12.51
C LYS A 26 17.88 1.51 12.21
N SER A 27 17.62 1.10 10.97
CA SER A 27 16.30 0.69 10.49
C SER A 27 15.21 1.76 10.59
N GLY A 28 15.59 3.04 10.67
CA GLY A 28 14.65 4.17 10.62
C GLY A 28 14.05 4.37 9.24
N LEU A 29 13.00 5.17 9.14
CA LEU A 29 12.33 5.49 7.89
C LEU A 29 12.63 6.94 7.48
N PHE A 30 12.66 7.20 6.16
CA PHE A 30 12.81 8.56 5.66
C PHE A 30 11.48 9.32 5.72
N VAL A 31 11.56 10.56 6.20
CA VAL A 31 10.46 11.55 6.19
C VAL A 31 10.96 12.88 5.68
N PRO A 32 10.14 13.70 5.00
CA PRO A 32 10.51 15.05 4.60
C PRO A 32 10.65 15.95 5.83
N GLU A 33 11.52 16.96 5.74
CA GLU A 33 11.74 17.93 6.83
C GLU A 33 10.50 18.77 7.14
N PHE A 34 9.68 19.04 6.14
CA PHE A 34 8.43 19.78 6.26
C PHE A 34 7.40 19.31 5.24
N PHE A 35 6.15 19.70 5.45
CA PHE A 35 5.07 19.44 4.50
C PHE A 35 4.94 20.62 3.54
N PRO A 36 5.08 20.41 2.21
CA PRO A 36 4.84 21.47 1.24
C PRO A 36 3.38 21.91 1.28
N LYS A 37 3.14 23.21 1.17
CA LYS A 37 1.78 23.74 1.12
C LYS A 37 1.16 23.53 -0.27
N ALA A 38 -0.02 22.92 -0.32
CA ALA A 38 -0.75 22.68 -1.55
C ALA A 38 -1.44 23.96 -2.06
N ASP A 39 -1.41 24.16 -3.37
CA ASP A 39 -2.16 25.22 -4.04
C ASP A 39 -3.52 24.68 -4.52
N LEU A 40 -4.46 24.55 -3.57
CA LEU A 40 -5.76 23.90 -3.80
C LEU A 40 -6.56 24.56 -4.93
N GLU A 41 -6.49 25.90 -5.05
CA GLU A 41 -7.24 26.66 -6.05
C GLU A 41 -6.77 26.37 -7.48
N ASN A 42 -5.46 26.29 -7.68
CA ASN A 42 -4.89 25.99 -8.99
C ASN A 42 -4.88 24.50 -9.31
N TRP A 43 -4.99 23.61 -8.30
CA TRP A 43 -4.96 22.17 -8.50
C TRP A 43 -6.33 21.53 -8.73
N LYS A 44 -7.42 22.17 -8.31
CA LYS A 44 -8.77 21.58 -8.23
C LYS A 44 -9.33 21.03 -9.56
N SER A 45 -8.89 21.57 -10.70
CA SER A 45 -9.35 21.17 -12.03
C SER A 45 -8.34 20.31 -12.80
N LEU A 46 -7.21 19.98 -12.19
CA LEU A 46 -6.19 19.18 -12.85
C LEU A 46 -6.66 17.72 -13.05
N PRO A 47 -6.38 17.10 -14.20
CA PRO A 47 -6.53 15.67 -14.36
C PRO A 47 -5.52 14.93 -13.47
N TYR A 48 -5.82 13.67 -13.13
CA TYR A 48 -5.04 12.91 -12.16
C TYR A 48 -3.52 12.92 -12.43
N PRO A 49 -3.00 12.68 -13.66
CA PRO A 49 -1.56 12.71 -13.91
C PRO A 49 -0.92 14.07 -13.63
N ALA A 50 -1.59 15.17 -13.99
CA ALA A 50 -1.08 16.52 -13.77
C ALA A 50 -1.12 16.89 -12.27
N LEU A 51 -2.15 16.46 -11.55
CA LEU A 51 -2.20 16.62 -10.09
C LEU A 51 -1.08 15.83 -9.41
N ALA A 52 -0.82 14.60 -9.87
CA ALA A 52 0.28 13.79 -9.37
C ALA A 52 1.63 14.50 -9.55
N GLU A 53 1.87 15.09 -10.72
CA GLU A 53 3.06 15.88 -10.97
C GLU A 53 3.21 17.03 -9.94
N GLN A 54 2.14 17.78 -9.66
CA GLN A 54 2.20 18.91 -8.71
C GLN A 54 2.50 18.43 -7.27
N VAL A 55 1.85 17.37 -6.81
CA VAL A 55 2.10 16.81 -5.48
C VAL A 55 3.54 16.30 -5.38
N LEU A 56 4.02 15.57 -6.38
CA LEU A 56 5.38 15.02 -6.40
C LEU A 56 6.45 16.10 -6.41
N LYS A 57 6.27 17.18 -7.19
CA LYS A 57 7.20 18.34 -7.22
C LYS A 57 7.44 18.93 -5.83
N GLY A 58 6.44 18.92 -4.96
CA GLY A 58 6.59 19.42 -3.60
C GLY A 58 7.61 18.64 -2.77
N PHE A 59 7.75 17.35 -3.01
CA PHE A 59 8.63 16.45 -2.26
C PHE A 59 9.90 16.06 -3.01
N LEU A 60 9.82 15.85 -4.33
CA LEU A 60 10.91 15.32 -5.15
C LEU A 60 11.65 16.46 -5.86
N THR A 61 12.24 17.36 -5.08
CA THR A 61 12.82 18.63 -5.58
C THR A 61 14.13 18.48 -6.34
N ASP A 62 14.74 17.32 -6.35
CA ASP A 62 15.94 16.97 -7.13
C ASP A 62 15.61 16.14 -8.39
N TYR A 63 14.31 16.01 -8.74
CA TYR A 63 13.85 15.48 -10.02
C TYR A 63 13.46 16.60 -10.97
N SER A 64 13.74 16.44 -12.27
CA SER A 64 13.33 17.44 -13.26
C SER A 64 11.81 17.46 -13.45
N ALA A 65 11.28 18.64 -13.79
CA ALA A 65 9.85 18.80 -14.07
C ALA A 65 9.41 17.93 -15.27
N ASP A 66 10.23 17.87 -16.32
CA ASP A 66 9.96 17.09 -17.53
C ASP A 66 9.90 15.59 -17.23
N PHE A 67 10.78 15.08 -16.35
CA PHE A 67 10.73 13.71 -15.91
C PHE A 67 9.43 13.42 -15.13
N LEU A 68 9.09 14.25 -14.14
CA LEU A 68 7.89 14.07 -13.35
C LEU A 68 6.62 14.10 -14.20
N HIS A 69 6.55 15.04 -15.16
CA HIS A 69 5.46 15.11 -16.13
C HIS A 69 5.32 13.82 -16.93
N SER A 70 6.42 13.37 -17.55
CA SER A 70 6.42 12.17 -18.38
C SER A 70 6.11 10.91 -17.57
N ALA A 71 6.69 10.77 -16.36
CA ALA A 71 6.51 9.62 -15.50
C ALA A 71 5.06 9.49 -14.99
N THR A 72 4.44 10.61 -14.59
CA THR A 72 3.04 10.60 -14.11
C THR A 72 2.06 10.34 -15.25
N ALA A 73 2.26 10.95 -16.43
CA ALA A 73 1.45 10.73 -17.61
C ALA A 73 1.50 9.25 -18.06
N ALA A 74 2.71 8.67 -18.13
CA ALA A 74 2.91 7.27 -18.50
C ALA A 74 2.35 6.28 -17.46
N THR A 75 2.32 6.67 -16.18
CA THR A 75 1.83 5.79 -15.10
C THR A 75 0.32 5.80 -14.99
N TYR A 76 -0.30 6.99 -14.92
CA TYR A 76 -1.72 7.15 -14.59
C TYR A 76 -2.61 7.39 -15.82
N GLY A 77 -2.10 7.13 -17.00
CA GLY A 77 -2.80 7.26 -18.26
C GLY A 77 -3.61 6.00 -18.60
N GLU A 78 -3.28 5.38 -19.74
CA GLU A 78 -4.02 4.25 -20.32
C GLU A 78 -4.10 3.03 -19.38
N ALA A 79 -3.04 2.74 -18.61
CA ALA A 79 -2.98 1.59 -17.70
C ALA A 79 -4.07 1.59 -16.62
N PHE A 80 -4.63 2.76 -16.30
CA PHE A 80 -5.77 2.91 -15.39
C PHE A 80 -7.12 3.08 -16.12
N GLY A 81 -7.15 2.98 -17.44
CA GLY A 81 -8.37 3.10 -18.23
C GLY A 81 -9.12 4.43 -18.05
N GLY A 82 -8.41 5.51 -17.70
CA GLY A 82 -9.00 6.81 -17.38
C GLY A 82 -9.67 6.90 -16.02
N LYS A 83 -9.54 5.87 -15.18
CA LYS A 83 -10.21 5.75 -13.87
C LYS A 83 -9.27 5.92 -12.67
N ALA A 84 -8.12 6.55 -12.85
CA ALA A 84 -7.25 6.87 -11.72
C ALA A 84 -7.96 7.82 -10.75
N GLY A 85 -8.15 7.38 -9.49
CA GLY A 85 -8.87 8.14 -8.47
C GLY A 85 -10.39 8.14 -8.61
N GLU A 86 -10.97 7.14 -9.32
CA GLU A 86 -12.43 7.02 -9.48
C GLU A 86 -13.13 7.04 -8.11
N THR A 87 -14.11 7.93 -7.99
CA THR A 87 -14.88 8.10 -6.74
C THR A 87 -16.36 7.97 -7.05
N VAL A 88 -17.00 6.97 -6.44
CA VAL A 88 -18.42 6.66 -6.68
C VAL A 88 -19.25 6.91 -5.43
N LYS A 89 -20.48 7.42 -5.60
CA LYS A 89 -21.45 7.53 -4.52
C LYS A 89 -22.02 6.13 -4.22
N VAL A 90 -21.91 5.70 -2.96
CA VAL A 90 -22.42 4.40 -2.50
C VAL A 90 -23.80 4.60 -1.86
N SER A 91 -23.91 5.55 -0.93
CA SER A 91 -25.17 5.91 -0.29
C SER A 91 -25.14 7.39 0.08
N ASP A 92 -26.15 7.89 0.80
CA ASP A 92 -26.19 9.30 1.15
C ASP A 92 -25.05 9.69 2.09
N GLY A 93 -24.21 10.64 1.62
CA GLY A 93 -23.00 11.08 2.32
C GLY A 93 -21.89 10.04 2.43
N VAL A 94 -21.97 8.88 1.74
CA VAL A 94 -20.94 7.84 1.69
C VAL A 94 -20.46 7.61 0.27
N TYR A 95 -19.15 7.63 0.09
CA TYR A 95 -18.49 7.46 -1.19
C TYR A 95 -17.43 6.36 -1.09
N ALA A 96 -17.16 5.67 -2.19
CA ALA A 96 -16.02 4.76 -2.32
C ALA A 96 -14.99 5.38 -3.26
N LEU A 97 -13.74 5.43 -2.82
CA LEU A 97 -12.60 5.73 -3.69
C LEU A 97 -12.05 4.41 -4.23
N GLU A 98 -12.34 4.12 -5.50
CA GLU A 98 -11.94 2.87 -6.14
C GLU A 98 -10.49 2.92 -6.61
N LEU A 99 -9.59 2.30 -5.87
CA LEU A 99 -8.15 2.29 -6.13
C LEU A 99 -7.68 1.06 -6.90
N TRP A 100 -8.58 0.26 -7.44
CA TRP A 100 -8.29 -1.03 -8.07
C TRP A 100 -8.44 -1.03 -9.60
N HIS A 101 -8.55 0.13 -10.24
CA HIS A 101 -8.61 0.24 -11.70
C HIS A 101 -7.24 0.17 -12.39
N GLY A 102 -6.15 0.01 -11.65
CA GLY A 102 -4.82 -0.21 -12.19
C GLY A 102 -4.60 -1.63 -12.74
N PRO A 103 -3.44 -1.88 -13.33
CA PRO A 103 -3.15 -3.12 -14.09
C PRO A 103 -3.22 -4.40 -13.24
N THR A 104 -3.03 -4.32 -11.92
CA THR A 104 -3.06 -5.49 -11.04
C THR A 104 -4.29 -5.55 -10.13
N CYS A 105 -5.23 -4.63 -10.32
CA CYS A 105 -6.51 -4.56 -9.62
C CYS A 105 -6.39 -4.39 -8.09
N ALA A 106 -5.40 -3.62 -7.63
CA ALA A 106 -5.22 -3.23 -6.24
C ALA A 106 -4.60 -1.84 -6.12
N PHE A 107 -4.86 -1.13 -5.00
CA PHE A 107 -4.35 0.23 -4.75
C PHE A 107 -2.83 0.35 -4.84
N LYS A 108 -2.13 -0.77 -4.67
CA LYS A 108 -0.67 -0.84 -4.74
C LYS A 108 -0.11 -0.39 -6.09
N ASP A 109 -0.92 -0.45 -7.15
CA ASP A 109 -0.58 0.04 -8.49
C ASP A 109 -0.25 1.53 -8.49
N TYR A 110 -0.95 2.36 -7.70
CA TYR A 110 -0.68 3.80 -7.64
C TYR A 110 0.76 4.14 -7.27
N ALA A 111 1.36 3.33 -6.43
CA ALA A 111 2.75 3.50 -6.04
C ALA A 111 3.70 2.63 -6.87
N LEU A 112 3.39 1.36 -7.07
CA LEU A 112 4.32 0.40 -7.68
C LEU A 112 4.42 0.50 -9.21
N GLN A 113 3.52 1.21 -9.89
CA GLN A 113 3.71 1.55 -11.31
C GLN A 113 4.54 2.83 -11.51
N LEU A 114 4.69 3.67 -10.47
CA LEU A 114 5.49 4.90 -10.53
C LEU A 114 6.88 4.76 -9.88
N MET A 115 6.96 4.12 -8.71
CA MET A 115 8.18 3.99 -7.92
C MET A 115 9.38 3.44 -8.72
N PRO A 116 9.23 2.44 -9.62
CA PRO A 116 10.35 1.96 -10.42
C PRO A 116 10.96 3.05 -11.30
N LYS A 117 10.13 3.90 -11.91
CA LYS A 117 10.59 5.05 -12.72
C LYS A 117 11.33 6.06 -11.85
N LEU A 118 10.79 6.35 -10.65
CA LEU A 118 11.44 7.23 -9.67
C LEU A 118 12.80 6.66 -9.23
N LEU A 119 12.92 5.35 -9.04
CA LEU A 119 14.16 4.70 -8.64
C LEU A 119 15.23 4.79 -9.75
N VAL A 120 14.87 4.53 -11.00
CA VAL A 120 15.79 4.65 -12.14
C VAL A 120 16.29 6.08 -12.27
N GLU A 121 15.41 7.07 -12.19
CA GLU A 121 15.82 8.49 -12.28
C GLU A 121 16.65 8.93 -11.06
N ALA A 122 16.31 8.45 -9.85
CA ALA A 122 17.10 8.70 -8.66
C ALA A 122 18.54 8.20 -8.80
N LYS A 123 18.74 7.01 -9.38
CA LYS A 123 20.07 6.47 -9.68
C LYS A 123 20.85 7.40 -10.62
N LYS A 124 20.21 7.90 -11.67
CA LYS A 124 20.84 8.88 -12.59
C LYS A 124 21.23 10.15 -11.87
N ASN A 125 20.33 10.73 -11.06
CA ASN A 125 20.58 11.94 -10.28
C ASN A 125 21.78 11.81 -9.34
N LEU A 126 22.02 10.57 -8.85
CA LEU A 126 23.12 10.24 -7.95
C LEU A 126 24.37 9.70 -8.64
N GLY A 127 24.36 9.59 -9.99
CA GLY A 127 25.46 9.01 -10.76
C GLY A 127 25.70 7.52 -10.45
N ARG A 128 24.68 6.78 -10.04
CA ARG A 128 24.77 5.35 -9.71
C ARG A 128 24.55 4.49 -10.94
N THR A 129 25.41 3.50 -11.15
CA THR A 129 25.41 2.64 -12.34
C THR A 129 25.23 1.15 -12.02
N GLU A 130 25.31 0.76 -10.72
CA GLU A 130 25.10 -0.62 -10.31
C GLU A 130 23.69 -1.12 -10.65
N THR A 131 23.55 -2.42 -10.96
CA THR A 131 22.22 -3.05 -11.06
C THR A 131 21.57 -3.08 -9.69
N THR A 132 20.28 -2.70 -9.60
CA THR A 132 19.52 -2.83 -8.37
C THR A 132 18.67 -4.09 -8.42
N ARG A 133 18.93 -5.03 -7.52
CA ARG A 133 18.14 -6.24 -7.35
C ARG A 133 17.11 -6.04 -6.24
N ILE A 134 15.84 -6.08 -6.63
CA ILE A 134 14.69 -5.91 -5.73
C ILE A 134 14.25 -7.27 -5.20
N LEU A 135 14.32 -7.49 -3.90
CA LEU A 135 13.78 -8.69 -3.27
C LEU A 135 12.45 -8.36 -2.59
N VAL A 136 11.43 -9.16 -2.85
CA VAL A 136 10.08 -8.97 -2.32
C VAL A 136 9.56 -10.27 -1.72
N ALA A 137 9.30 -10.29 -0.41
CA ALA A 137 8.43 -11.30 0.18
C ALA A 137 6.99 -10.77 0.18
N THR A 138 6.04 -11.59 -0.25
CA THR A 138 4.65 -11.16 -0.44
C THR A 138 3.64 -12.26 -0.13
N SER A 139 2.45 -11.86 0.31
CA SER A 139 1.26 -12.73 0.37
C SER A 139 0.42 -12.70 -0.93
N GLY A 140 0.83 -11.91 -1.95
CA GLY A 140 0.14 -11.84 -3.25
C GLY A 140 0.22 -10.45 -3.90
N ASP A 141 -0.64 -9.51 -3.53
CA ASP A 141 -0.87 -8.24 -4.23
C ASP A 141 0.37 -7.36 -4.40
N THR A 142 1.22 -7.24 -3.37
CA THR A 142 2.44 -6.42 -3.45
C THR A 142 3.44 -7.02 -4.43
N GLY A 143 3.59 -8.35 -4.42
CA GLY A 143 4.48 -9.04 -5.36
C GLY A 143 4.04 -8.82 -6.80
N LYS A 144 2.75 -9.03 -7.09
CA LYS A 144 2.22 -8.82 -8.45
C LYS A 144 2.39 -7.38 -8.91
N ALA A 145 2.03 -6.40 -8.08
CA ALA A 145 2.14 -5.00 -8.46
C ALA A 145 3.61 -4.57 -8.66
N ALA A 146 4.53 -5.10 -7.85
CA ALA A 146 5.97 -4.88 -8.02
C ALA A 146 6.49 -5.53 -9.32
N LEU A 147 6.17 -6.79 -9.57
CA LEU A 147 6.55 -7.47 -10.82
C LEU A 147 6.10 -6.68 -12.05
N ALA A 148 4.85 -6.23 -12.07
CA ALA A 148 4.32 -5.46 -13.19
C ALA A 148 5.02 -4.11 -13.39
N GLY A 149 5.37 -3.43 -12.29
CA GLY A 149 6.00 -2.11 -12.36
C GLY A 149 7.50 -2.14 -12.67
N TYR A 150 8.21 -3.19 -12.22
CA TYR A 150 9.66 -3.34 -12.42
C TYR A 150 10.04 -4.15 -13.67
N ALA A 151 9.06 -4.80 -14.35
CA ALA A 151 9.32 -5.59 -15.53
C ALA A 151 10.02 -4.78 -16.63
N ASP A 152 11.05 -5.36 -17.22
CA ASP A 152 11.80 -4.83 -18.38
C ASP A 152 12.41 -3.43 -18.18
N LEU A 153 12.75 -3.06 -16.93
CA LEU A 153 13.48 -1.83 -16.64
C LEU A 153 14.98 -2.06 -16.62
N ASP A 154 15.71 -1.25 -17.36
CA ASP A 154 17.16 -1.30 -17.44
C ASP A 154 17.83 -1.07 -16.08
N GLY A 155 18.83 -1.89 -15.76
CA GLY A 155 19.58 -1.81 -14.50
C GLY A 155 18.77 -2.17 -13.25
N ILE A 156 17.65 -2.88 -13.43
CA ILE A 156 16.80 -3.42 -12.36
C ILE A 156 16.61 -4.92 -12.59
N GLU A 157 16.68 -5.68 -11.51
CA GLU A 157 16.23 -7.08 -11.42
C GLU A 157 15.23 -7.19 -10.28
N ILE A 158 14.23 -8.05 -10.42
CA ILE A 158 13.24 -8.27 -9.35
C ILE A 158 13.00 -9.75 -9.11
N GLU A 159 13.05 -10.13 -7.84
CA GLU A 159 12.78 -11.49 -7.38
C GLU A 159 11.68 -11.47 -6.33
N VAL A 160 10.64 -12.25 -6.56
CA VAL A 160 9.47 -12.34 -5.67
C VAL A 160 9.40 -13.73 -5.05
N PHE A 161 9.29 -13.75 -3.74
CA PHE A 161 9.13 -14.94 -2.91
C PHE A 161 7.74 -14.92 -2.27
N TYR A 162 6.92 -15.94 -2.54
CA TYR A 162 5.57 -16.03 -1.99
C TYR A 162 5.33 -17.43 -1.39
N PRO A 163 4.48 -17.58 -0.37
CA PRO A 163 4.21 -18.90 0.23
C PRO A 163 3.52 -19.82 -0.77
N ASN A 164 4.03 -21.04 -0.92
CA ASN A 164 3.45 -22.08 -1.77
C ASN A 164 2.02 -22.44 -1.35
N ALA A 165 1.74 -22.38 -0.05
CA ALA A 165 0.40 -22.55 0.51
C ALA A 165 -0.13 -21.25 1.10
N GLY A 166 -1.30 -20.77 0.61
CA GLY A 166 -2.00 -19.63 1.21
C GLY A 166 -2.19 -18.40 0.33
N THR A 167 -1.69 -18.40 -0.90
CA THR A 167 -2.12 -17.46 -1.94
C THR A 167 -3.37 -18.01 -2.65
N SER A 168 -4.28 -17.12 -3.11
CA SER A 168 -5.39 -17.53 -3.97
C SER A 168 -4.87 -17.99 -5.35
N GLU A 169 -5.67 -18.78 -6.08
CA GLU A 169 -5.37 -19.19 -7.45
C GLU A 169 -5.10 -17.98 -8.35
N ILE A 170 -5.90 -16.92 -8.21
CA ILE A 170 -5.73 -15.66 -8.95
C ILE A 170 -4.40 -15.00 -8.61
N GLN A 171 -4.07 -14.84 -7.33
CA GLN A 171 -2.81 -14.21 -6.91
C GLN A 171 -1.58 -15.01 -7.36
N HIS A 172 -1.65 -16.33 -7.25
CA HIS A 172 -0.61 -17.22 -7.77
C HIS A 172 -0.39 -17.00 -9.27
N LEU A 173 -1.44 -17.11 -10.09
CA LEU A 173 -1.33 -16.94 -11.53
C LEU A 173 -0.92 -15.52 -11.93
N GLN A 174 -1.36 -14.49 -11.21
CA GLN A 174 -0.89 -13.14 -11.45
C GLN A 174 0.64 -13.03 -11.38
N MET A 175 1.29 -13.76 -10.48
CA MET A 175 2.76 -13.78 -10.35
C MET A 175 3.40 -14.77 -11.31
N ALA A 176 2.89 -15.99 -11.37
CA ALA A 176 3.46 -17.09 -12.15
C ALA A 176 3.43 -16.87 -13.67
N THR A 177 2.51 -16.05 -14.18
CA THR A 177 2.37 -15.68 -15.60
C THR A 177 3.03 -14.35 -15.95
N GLN A 178 3.69 -13.66 -15.00
CA GLN A 178 4.29 -12.35 -15.22
C GLN A 178 5.31 -12.38 -16.35
N LYS A 179 5.22 -11.43 -17.28
CA LYS A 179 6.19 -11.20 -18.37
C LYS A 179 7.34 -10.32 -17.88
N GLY A 180 8.45 -10.35 -18.62
CA GLY A 180 9.64 -9.57 -18.37
C GLY A 180 10.88 -10.48 -18.30
N ASP A 181 12.02 -9.97 -18.79
CA ASP A 181 13.26 -10.74 -18.83
C ASP A 181 14.08 -10.59 -17.54
N ASN A 182 13.80 -9.52 -16.77
CA ASN A 182 14.47 -9.17 -15.51
C ASN A 182 13.68 -9.60 -14.27
N VAL A 183 12.65 -10.46 -14.40
CA VAL A 183 11.80 -10.90 -13.30
C VAL A 183 12.03 -12.37 -12.95
N GLN A 184 12.01 -12.70 -11.65
CA GLN A 184 12.03 -14.06 -11.13
C GLN A 184 10.96 -14.22 -10.04
N VAL A 185 10.35 -15.40 -9.98
CA VAL A 185 9.30 -15.68 -9.01
C VAL A 185 9.51 -17.09 -8.44
N TYR A 186 9.52 -17.19 -7.12
CA TYR A 186 9.69 -18.43 -6.39
C TYR A 186 8.56 -18.67 -5.41
N ALA A 187 7.95 -19.84 -5.49
CA ALA A 187 7.10 -20.33 -4.40
C ALA A 187 8.01 -20.88 -3.29
N VAL A 188 7.73 -20.54 -2.03
CA VAL A 188 8.50 -20.96 -0.87
C VAL A 188 7.67 -21.94 -0.06
N GLU A 189 8.22 -23.11 0.27
CA GLU A 189 7.56 -24.03 1.18
C GLU A 189 7.38 -23.39 2.57
N GLY A 190 6.15 -23.47 3.12
CA GLY A 190 5.79 -22.83 4.36
C GLY A 190 4.79 -21.69 4.20
N ASN A 191 4.82 -20.73 5.11
CA ASN A 191 3.90 -19.61 5.18
C ASN A 191 4.59 -18.27 4.80
N PHE A 192 3.83 -17.17 4.86
CA PHE A 192 4.36 -15.84 4.54
C PHE A 192 5.52 -15.42 5.46
N ASP A 193 5.49 -15.77 6.75
CA ASP A 193 6.54 -15.42 7.69
C ASP A 193 7.86 -16.14 7.37
N ASP A 194 7.79 -17.36 6.83
CA ASP A 194 8.96 -18.11 6.37
C ASP A 194 9.63 -17.40 5.20
N ALA A 195 8.87 -17.02 4.19
CA ALA A 195 9.37 -16.26 3.04
C ALA A 195 9.93 -14.88 3.47
N GLN A 196 9.22 -14.16 4.33
CA GLN A 196 9.66 -12.85 4.82
C GLN A 196 10.92 -12.94 5.66
N THR A 197 11.02 -13.95 6.53
CA THR A 197 12.20 -14.19 7.36
C THR A 197 13.40 -14.56 6.51
N GLY A 198 13.22 -15.39 5.48
CA GLY A 198 14.26 -15.75 4.52
C GLY A 198 14.82 -14.51 3.80
N VAL A 199 13.95 -13.67 3.27
CA VAL A 199 14.35 -12.40 2.60
C VAL A 199 15.06 -11.46 3.58
N LYS A 200 14.56 -11.29 4.81
CA LYS A 200 15.23 -10.47 5.84
C LYS A 200 16.63 -10.96 6.18
N ARG A 201 16.84 -12.29 6.23
CA ARG A 201 18.17 -12.88 6.45
C ARG A 201 19.12 -12.54 5.31
N VAL A 202 18.67 -12.58 4.05
CA VAL A 202 19.47 -12.17 2.89
C VAL A 202 19.91 -10.71 3.02
N PHE A 203 19.02 -9.81 3.39
CA PHE A 203 19.36 -8.39 3.61
C PHE A 203 20.34 -8.16 4.76
N ALA A 204 20.33 -9.02 5.77
CA ALA A 204 21.21 -8.91 6.94
C ALA A 204 22.56 -9.64 6.75
N ASP A 205 22.73 -10.41 5.68
CA ASP A 205 23.93 -11.20 5.41
C ASP A 205 24.98 -10.36 4.67
N GLU A 206 26.00 -9.90 5.40
CA GLU A 206 27.10 -9.10 4.84
C GLU A 206 27.88 -9.85 3.74
N SER A 207 27.93 -11.19 3.77
CA SER A 207 28.58 -11.98 2.74
C SER A 207 27.82 -11.95 1.42
N VAL A 208 26.48 -11.93 1.47
CA VAL A 208 25.63 -11.73 0.29
C VAL A 208 25.83 -10.34 -0.29
N ALA A 209 25.83 -9.32 0.56
CA ALA A 209 26.07 -7.94 0.13
C ALA A 209 27.42 -7.80 -0.59
N ALA A 210 28.50 -8.35 -0.03
CA ALA A 210 29.84 -8.32 -0.61
C ALA A 210 29.93 -9.08 -1.95
N GLU A 211 29.28 -10.25 -2.05
CA GLU A 211 29.28 -11.05 -3.28
C GLU A 211 28.52 -10.34 -4.41
N LEU A 212 27.39 -9.71 -4.11
CA LEU A 212 26.61 -8.94 -5.09
C LEU A 212 27.34 -7.64 -5.48
N GLU A 213 27.97 -6.95 -4.52
CA GLU A 213 28.77 -5.76 -4.80
C GLU A 213 29.95 -6.05 -5.74
N ALA A 214 30.62 -7.20 -5.58
CA ALA A 214 31.66 -7.66 -6.50
C ALA A 214 31.15 -7.88 -7.95
N ARG A 215 29.86 -8.12 -8.11
CA ARG A 215 29.16 -8.26 -9.40
C ARG A 215 28.48 -6.94 -9.85
N HIS A 216 28.76 -5.85 -9.16
CA HIS A 216 28.15 -4.54 -9.40
C HIS A 216 26.61 -4.56 -9.26
N ILE A 217 26.13 -5.33 -8.28
CA ILE A 217 24.70 -5.46 -7.95
C ILE A 217 24.47 -4.96 -6.51
N ARG A 218 23.37 -4.25 -6.28
CA ARG A 218 22.95 -3.81 -4.95
C ARG A 218 21.51 -4.24 -4.64
N LEU A 219 21.32 -4.76 -3.43
CA LEU A 219 19.98 -5.13 -2.97
C LEU A 219 19.14 -3.90 -2.62
N SER A 220 17.86 -3.98 -2.95
CA SER A 220 16.84 -3.04 -2.49
C SER A 220 15.50 -3.77 -2.32
N SER A 221 14.50 -3.08 -1.77
CA SER A 221 13.19 -3.64 -1.51
C SER A 221 12.09 -2.74 -2.03
N ALA A 222 11.02 -3.35 -2.57
CA ALA A 222 9.79 -2.68 -2.98
C ALA A 222 8.76 -2.56 -1.84
N ASN A 223 9.15 -2.75 -0.59
CA ASN A 223 8.25 -2.69 0.56
C ASN A 223 7.67 -1.28 0.79
N SER A 224 6.56 -1.21 1.53
CA SER A 224 5.83 0.04 1.83
C SER A 224 6.62 1.07 2.65
N ILE A 225 7.78 0.67 3.20
CA ILE A 225 8.67 1.54 3.97
C ILE A 225 9.43 2.55 3.10
N ASN A 226 9.63 2.27 1.81
CA ASN A 226 10.29 3.19 0.90
C ASN A 226 9.43 4.45 0.67
N TRP A 227 10.05 5.63 0.73
CA TRP A 227 9.36 6.90 0.46
C TRP A 227 8.68 6.94 -0.91
N GLY A 228 9.30 6.35 -1.93
CA GLY A 228 8.73 6.23 -3.28
C GLY A 228 7.42 5.43 -3.33
N ARG A 229 7.12 4.62 -2.29
CA ARG A 229 5.84 3.94 -2.12
C ARG A 229 4.77 4.82 -1.45
N LEU A 230 5.17 5.78 -0.61
CA LEU A 230 4.25 6.60 0.15
C LEU A 230 3.80 7.83 -0.64
N VAL A 231 4.75 8.56 -1.25
CA VAL A 231 4.46 9.86 -1.88
C VAL A 231 3.40 9.80 -2.98
N PRO A 232 3.32 8.77 -3.86
CA PRO A 232 2.28 8.73 -4.89
C PRO A 232 0.86 8.57 -4.32
N GLN A 233 0.75 8.02 -3.11
CA GLN A 233 -0.54 7.78 -2.47
C GLN A 233 -1.18 9.06 -1.91
N ILE A 234 -0.43 10.13 -1.74
CA ILE A 234 -0.94 11.43 -1.31
C ILE A 234 -1.92 12.01 -2.35
N VAL A 235 -1.70 11.72 -3.63
CA VAL A 235 -2.41 12.32 -4.77
C VAL A 235 -3.90 12.01 -4.75
N TYR A 236 -4.29 10.77 -4.53
CA TYR A 236 -5.70 10.38 -4.63
C TYR A 236 -6.58 10.98 -3.52
N TYR A 237 -6.03 11.38 -2.38
CA TYR A 237 -6.78 12.14 -1.37
C TYR A 237 -7.16 13.54 -1.88
N PHE A 238 -6.22 14.24 -2.52
CA PHE A 238 -6.49 15.52 -3.17
C PHE A 238 -7.51 15.38 -4.29
N TYR A 239 -7.28 14.40 -5.18
CA TYR A 239 -8.15 14.19 -6.34
C TYR A 239 -9.58 13.90 -5.93
N THR A 240 -9.77 13.00 -4.97
CA THR A 240 -11.10 12.67 -4.41
C THR A 240 -11.80 13.89 -3.82
N TYR A 241 -11.09 14.66 -3.01
CA TYR A 241 -11.66 15.89 -2.44
C TYR A 241 -12.14 16.86 -3.53
N PHE A 242 -11.33 17.06 -4.56
CA PHE A 242 -11.68 17.96 -5.67
C PHE A 242 -12.90 17.45 -6.44
N ARG A 243 -12.99 16.14 -6.70
CA ARG A 243 -14.16 15.54 -7.36
C ARG A 243 -15.43 15.67 -6.51
N LEU A 244 -15.36 15.45 -5.21
CA LEU A 244 -16.50 15.65 -4.32
C LEU A 244 -16.95 17.11 -4.26
N ALA A 245 -16.03 18.06 -4.24
CA ALA A 245 -16.35 19.48 -4.27
C ALA A 245 -16.99 19.90 -5.61
N GLU A 246 -16.45 19.41 -6.73
CA GLU A 246 -16.99 19.66 -8.07
C GLU A 246 -18.42 19.11 -8.23
N GLN A 247 -18.68 17.92 -7.65
CA GLN A 247 -20.00 17.29 -7.66
C GLN A 247 -20.99 17.92 -6.66
N GLY A 248 -20.55 18.90 -5.86
CA GLY A 248 -21.38 19.51 -4.82
C GLY A 248 -21.63 18.61 -3.60
N ALA A 249 -20.88 17.50 -3.48
CA ALA A 249 -20.97 16.57 -2.36
C ALA A 249 -20.38 17.14 -1.07
N VAL A 250 -19.45 18.08 -1.18
CA VAL A 250 -18.88 18.86 -0.10
C VAL A 250 -18.72 20.33 -0.53
N ALA A 251 -19.04 21.25 0.34
CA ALA A 251 -18.75 22.66 0.08
C ALA A 251 -17.24 22.90 0.15
N TRP A 252 -16.72 23.75 -0.75
CA TRP A 252 -15.29 24.07 -0.79
C TRP A 252 -14.76 24.53 0.57
N GLY A 253 -13.65 23.96 1.00
CA GLY A 253 -13.02 24.23 2.29
C GLY A 253 -13.64 23.48 3.47
N LYS A 254 -14.74 22.76 3.30
CA LYS A 254 -15.32 21.90 4.34
C LYS A 254 -14.62 20.53 4.37
N PRO A 255 -14.49 19.92 5.56
CA PRO A 255 -13.75 18.68 5.70
C PRO A 255 -14.50 17.48 5.08
N VAL A 256 -13.69 16.47 4.69
CA VAL A 256 -14.12 15.12 4.29
C VAL A 256 -13.42 14.11 5.20
N ASP A 257 -14.14 13.12 5.70
CA ASP A 257 -13.60 12.02 6.47
C ASP A 257 -13.20 10.86 5.55
N PHE A 258 -12.07 10.20 5.85
CA PHE A 258 -11.59 9.06 5.07
C PHE A 258 -11.45 7.83 5.96
N CYS A 259 -12.08 6.72 5.59
CA CYS A 259 -11.94 5.43 6.25
C CYS A 259 -11.08 4.50 5.37
N VAL A 260 -10.00 4.01 5.96
CA VAL A 260 -8.93 3.31 5.22
C VAL A 260 -8.72 1.92 5.78
N PRO A 261 -8.89 0.84 4.96
CA PRO A 261 -8.48 -0.50 5.36
C PRO A 261 -6.97 -0.50 5.59
N THR A 262 -6.54 -0.76 6.83
CA THR A 262 -5.17 -0.44 7.23
C THR A 262 -4.42 -1.66 7.75
N GLY A 263 -3.26 -1.95 7.12
CA GLY A 263 -2.24 -2.88 7.62
C GLY A 263 -0.95 -2.11 7.95
N ASN A 264 -0.07 -1.95 6.96
CA ASN A 264 1.24 -1.30 7.14
C ASN A 264 1.20 0.25 7.28
N PHE A 265 0.04 0.83 7.46
CA PHE A 265 -0.21 2.26 7.74
C PHE A 265 0.24 3.23 6.61
N GLY A 266 0.67 2.74 5.45
CA GLY A 266 1.17 3.60 4.36
C GLY A 266 0.07 4.46 3.74
N ASP A 267 -1.03 3.83 3.38
CA ASP A 267 -2.17 4.46 2.74
C ASP A 267 -2.80 5.57 3.61
N ILE A 268 -3.20 5.23 4.83
CA ILE A 268 -3.81 6.23 5.74
C ILE A 268 -2.83 7.35 6.13
N LEU A 269 -1.53 7.04 6.21
CA LEU A 269 -0.48 8.03 6.45
C LEU A 269 -0.38 9.02 5.28
N ALA A 270 -0.57 8.58 4.03
CA ALA A 270 -0.62 9.48 2.89
C ALA A 270 -1.78 10.49 3.01
N GLY A 271 -2.92 10.07 3.55
CA GLY A 271 -4.02 10.98 3.92
C GLY A 271 -3.62 12.00 4.99
N TYR A 272 -2.82 11.58 5.97
CA TYR A 272 -2.26 12.51 6.96
C TYR A 272 -1.32 13.54 6.31
N TYR A 273 -0.48 13.12 5.37
CA TYR A 273 0.37 14.04 4.62
C TYR A 273 -0.48 15.04 3.81
N ALA A 274 -1.53 14.58 3.13
CA ALA A 274 -2.45 15.47 2.41
C ALA A 274 -3.08 16.51 3.36
N LYS A 275 -3.51 16.10 4.56
CA LYS A 275 -4.01 16.99 5.61
C LYS A 275 -2.97 18.04 6.03
N GLN A 276 -1.72 17.63 6.26
CA GLN A 276 -0.63 18.53 6.64
C GLN A 276 -0.26 19.51 5.50
N MET A 277 -0.46 19.13 4.24
CA MET A 277 -0.30 20.00 3.09
C MET A 277 -1.44 21.03 2.94
N GLY A 278 -2.51 20.93 3.74
CA GLY A 278 -3.61 21.88 3.77
C GLY A 278 -4.92 21.38 3.11
N LEU A 279 -5.01 20.09 2.72
CA LEU A 279 -6.27 19.51 2.26
C LEU A 279 -7.28 19.49 3.43
N PRO A 280 -8.54 19.88 3.23
CA PRO A 280 -9.58 19.83 4.27
C PRO A 280 -9.98 18.37 4.58
N VAL A 281 -9.14 17.66 5.31
CA VAL A 281 -9.40 16.31 5.83
C VAL A 281 -9.91 16.43 7.27
N GLY A 282 -11.05 15.85 7.53
CA GLY A 282 -11.62 15.71 8.87
C GLY A 282 -10.87 14.64 9.67
N LYS A 283 -11.49 13.50 9.85
CA LYS A 283 -10.86 12.32 10.48
C LYS A 283 -10.33 11.35 9.44
N LEU A 284 -9.19 10.76 9.78
CA LEU A 284 -8.63 9.59 9.14
C LEU A 284 -8.97 8.38 10.02
N ILE A 285 -9.81 7.49 9.52
CA ILE A 285 -10.36 6.38 10.29
C ILE A 285 -9.59 5.12 9.92
N CYS A 286 -8.79 4.63 10.85
CA CYS A 286 -8.02 3.39 10.69
C CYS A 286 -8.94 2.19 10.89
N ALA A 287 -9.24 1.49 9.83
CA ALA A 287 -10.02 0.26 9.88
C ALA A 287 -9.08 -0.96 9.91
N SER A 288 -9.15 -1.73 10.98
CA SER A 288 -8.38 -2.97 11.15
C SER A 288 -9.31 -4.19 10.92
N ASN A 289 -8.72 -5.33 10.52
CA ASN A 289 -9.41 -6.61 10.63
C ASN A 289 -9.25 -7.17 12.06
N LYS A 290 -9.44 -8.48 12.27
CA LYS A 290 -9.29 -9.13 13.57
C LYS A 290 -7.89 -8.95 14.19
N ASN A 291 -6.86 -8.66 13.37
CA ASN A 291 -5.53 -8.27 13.83
C ASN A 291 -5.51 -6.75 14.16
N ASN A 292 -6.22 -6.36 15.20
CA ASN A 292 -6.61 -4.98 15.51
C ASN A 292 -5.61 -4.18 16.35
N VAL A 293 -4.31 -4.48 16.27
CA VAL A 293 -3.25 -3.79 17.03
C VAL A 293 -3.27 -2.28 16.85
N LEU A 294 -3.52 -1.79 15.63
CA LEU A 294 -3.59 -0.36 15.33
C LEU A 294 -4.81 0.30 15.98
N THR A 295 -5.95 -0.39 15.98
CA THR A 295 -7.17 0.11 16.64
C THR A 295 -6.93 0.33 18.12
N ASP A 296 -6.33 -0.64 18.81
CA ASP A 296 -6.02 -0.53 20.22
C ASP A 296 -4.98 0.57 20.47
N PHE A 297 -3.93 0.64 19.65
CA PHE A 297 -2.92 1.69 19.75
C PHE A 297 -3.52 3.10 19.63
N ILE A 298 -4.33 3.37 18.60
CA ILE A 298 -4.93 4.71 18.41
C ILE A 298 -5.86 5.07 19.57
N LYS A 299 -6.54 4.09 20.16
CA LYS A 299 -7.44 4.32 21.30
C LYS A 299 -6.71 4.52 22.63
N THR A 300 -5.60 3.82 22.84
CA THR A 300 -4.97 3.72 24.18
C THR A 300 -3.56 4.30 24.28
N GLY A 301 -2.88 4.53 23.14
CA GLY A 301 -1.47 4.88 23.08
C GLY A 301 -0.51 3.70 23.33
N THR A 302 -1.04 2.51 23.57
CA THR A 302 -0.24 1.30 23.79
C THR A 302 -0.25 0.42 22.55
N TYR A 303 0.91 0.19 21.97
CA TYR A 303 1.12 -0.78 20.90
C TYR A 303 1.58 -2.10 21.51
N ASP A 304 0.75 -3.15 21.41
CA ASP A 304 1.06 -4.47 21.98
C ASP A 304 0.89 -5.56 20.90
N ALA A 305 2.02 -6.02 20.35
CA ALA A 305 2.08 -7.08 19.35
C ALA A 305 2.09 -8.50 19.96
N ARG A 306 2.05 -8.64 21.30
CA ARG A 306 1.98 -9.92 22.02
C ARG A 306 0.58 -10.47 22.01
N ARG A 307 0.09 -10.83 20.84
CA ARG A 307 -1.27 -11.34 20.63
C ARG A 307 -1.29 -12.44 19.58
N THR A 308 -2.37 -13.20 19.54
CA THR A 308 -2.56 -14.19 18.49
C THR A 308 -2.64 -13.53 17.13
N PHE A 309 -1.89 -14.07 16.16
CA PHE A 309 -2.04 -13.73 14.75
C PHE A 309 -3.22 -14.52 14.17
N TYR A 310 -4.10 -13.83 13.46
CA TYR A 310 -5.23 -14.42 12.78
C TYR A 310 -5.06 -14.33 11.28
N LYS A 311 -5.20 -15.47 10.59
CA LYS A 311 -5.36 -15.48 9.13
C LYS A 311 -6.83 -15.16 8.83
N THR A 312 -7.06 -14.10 8.06
CA THR A 312 -8.41 -13.59 7.77
C THR A 312 -8.71 -13.59 6.27
N THR A 313 -9.97 -13.28 5.90
CA THR A 313 -10.38 -13.07 4.51
C THR A 313 -9.87 -11.77 3.90
N SER A 314 -9.24 -10.89 4.70
CA SER A 314 -8.60 -9.64 4.27
C SER A 314 -7.07 -9.65 4.47
N PRO A 315 -6.33 -10.53 3.76
CA PRO A 315 -4.95 -10.89 4.08
C PRO A 315 -3.94 -9.74 3.98
N SER A 316 -4.20 -8.70 3.20
CA SER A 316 -3.31 -7.53 3.13
C SER A 316 -3.28 -6.71 4.43
N MET A 317 -4.22 -6.95 5.35
CA MET A 317 -4.32 -6.33 6.67
C MET A 317 -3.85 -7.27 7.80
N ASP A 318 -3.46 -8.52 7.49
CA ASP A 318 -2.96 -9.50 8.47
C ASP A 318 -1.55 -9.12 8.90
N ILE A 319 -1.45 -8.24 9.88
CA ILE A 319 -0.18 -7.78 10.45
C ILE A 319 -0.26 -7.63 11.97
N LEU A 320 0.87 -7.84 12.63
CA LEU A 320 1.05 -7.47 14.03
C LEU A 320 2.07 -6.33 14.20
N ILE A 321 2.92 -6.09 13.21
CA ILE A 321 3.86 -4.97 13.18
C ILE A 321 3.55 -4.07 11.98
N SER A 322 3.11 -2.85 12.24
CA SER A 322 2.72 -1.86 11.24
C SER A 322 3.89 -0.91 10.94
N SER A 323 4.51 -1.07 9.79
CA SER A 323 5.82 -0.48 9.50
C SER A 323 5.82 1.05 9.36
N ASN A 324 4.78 1.67 8.78
CA ASN A 324 4.77 3.12 8.54
C ASN A 324 4.24 3.95 9.72
N LEU A 325 3.71 3.31 10.77
CA LEU A 325 3.27 4.01 11.98
C LEU A 325 4.40 4.85 12.61
N GLU A 326 5.63 4.38 12.50
CA GLU A 326 6.82 5.06 12.98
C GLU A 326 6.97 6.48 12.42
N ARG A 327 6.56 6.72 11.16
CA ARG A 327 6.55 8.06 10.56
C ARG A 327 5.56 8.99 11.28
N LEU A 328 4.36 8.49 11.59
CA LEU A 328 3.37 9.26 12.37
C LEU A 328 3.90 9.58 13.77
N LEU A 329 4.57 8.63 14.42
CA LEU A 329 5.16 8.84 15.73
C LEU A 329 6.17 9.99 15.72
N LEU A 330 7.04 10.09 14.71
CA LEU A 330 7.95 11.22 14.58
C LEU A 330 7.21 12.54 14.40
N HIS A 331 6.23 12.60 13.48
CA HIS A 331 5.48 13.84 13.22
C HIS A 331 4.67 14.32 14.43
N THR A 332 4.18 13.41 15.25
CA THR A 332 3.34 13.74 16.42
C THR A 332 4.15 13.99 17.68
N SER A 333 5.26 13.28 17.91
CA SER A 333 6.14 13.49 19.06
C SER A 333 7.15 14.64 18.85
N GLY A 334 7.57 14.88 17.58
CA GLY A 334 8.63 15.81 17.23
C GLY A 334 10.03 15.37 17.67
N SER A 335 10.23 14.10 18.12
CA SER A 335 11.51 13.62 18.65
C SER A 335 11.91 12.26 18.07
N ALA A 336 13.02 12.25 17.37
CA ALA A 336 13.64 11.03 16.85
C ALA A 336 14.11 10.10 17.98
N GLU A 337 14.56 10.67 19.12
CA GLU A 337 14.99 9.90 20.29
C GLU A 337 13.82 9.14 20.92
N LYS A 338 12.64 9.77 21.06
CA LYS A 338 11.43 9.08 21.55
C LYS A 338 11.07 7.93 20.61
N VAL A 339 11.07 8.18 19.29
CA VAL A 339 10.76 7.14 18.29
C VAL A 339 11.77 6.00 18.37
N GLU A 340 13.07 6.28 18.43
CA GLU A 340 14.10 5.26 18.57
C GLU A 340 13.87 4.43 19.84
N GLY A 341 13.58 5.07 20.99
CA GLY A 341 13.27 4.40 22.24
C GLY A 341 12.05 3.46 22.13
N TRP A 342 10.93 3.93 21.57
CA TRP A 342 9.74 3.08 21.35
C TRP A 342 10.00 1.90 20.41
N MET A 343 10.81 2.10 19.37
CA MET A 343 11.15 1.01 18.44
C MET A 343 12.10 -0.01 19.05
N GLN A 344 13.02 0.43 19.92
CA GLN A 344 13.87 -0.48 20.71
C GLN A 344 13.03 -1.29 21.72
N GLU A 345 12.08 -0.64 22.41
CA GLU A 345 11.16 -1.30 23.32
C GLU A 345 10.28 -2.33 22.58
N LEU A 346 9.75 -1.96 21.40
CA LEU A 346 8.99 -2.88 20.54
C LEU A 346 9.83 -4.11 20.15
N ALA A 347 11.09 -3.91 19.74
CA ALA A 347 11.98 -5.01 19.36
C ALA A 347 12.30 -5.94 20.53
N ALA A 348 12.48 -5.39 21.73
CA ALA A 348 12.85 -6.14 22.94
C ALA A 348 11.66 -6.84 23.60
N THR A 349 10.47 -6.22 23.60
CA THR A 349 9.32 -6.66 24.41
C THR A 349 8.05 -6.88 23.60
N CYS A 350 8.07 -6.62 22.29
CA CYS A 350 6.92 -6.60 21.40
C CYS A 350 5.81 -5.62 21.83
N LYS A 351 6.17 -4.58 22.62
CA LYS A 351 5.23 -3.59 23.15
C LYS A 351 5.92 -2.25 23.37
N TYR A 352 5.18 -1.15 23.24
CA TYR A 352 5.56 0.19 23.74
C TYR A 352 4.32 1.01 24.05
N THR A 353 4.50 2.11 24.79
CA THR A 353 3.42 3.08 25.09
C THR A 353 3.94 4.49 24.83
N VAL A 354 3.19 5.27 24.04
CA VAL A 354 3.52 6.68 23.78
C VAL A 354 3.05 7.56 24.95
N ASP A 355 3.67 8.73 25.09
CA ASP A 355 3.22 9.71 26.07
C ASP A 355 1.85 10.33 25.74
N ALA A 356 1.18 10.89 26.73
CA ALA A 356 -0.18 11.44 26.60
C ALA A 356 -0.28 12.59 25.58
N GLU A 357 0.76 13.41 25.43
CA GLU A 357 0.78 14.49 24.45
C GLU A 357 0.82 13.95 23.03
N THR A 358 1.67 12.95 22.76
CA THR A 358 1.75 12.27 21.47
C THR A 358 0.43 11.58 21.13
N LEU A 359 -0.18 10.88 22.09
CA LEU A 359 -1.49 10.25 21.91
C LEU A 359 -2.58 11.28 21.55
N ALA A 360 -2.63 12.39 22.27
CA ALA A 360 -3.63 13.44 21.99
C ALA A 360 -3.50 14.01 20.57
N LYS A 361 -2.25 14.22 20.08
CA LYS A 361 -2.01 14.67 18.70
C LYS A 361 -2.42 13.62 17.67
N ILE A 362 -2.21 12.32 17.93
CA ILE A 362 -2.70 11.24 17.07
C ILE A 362 -4.24 11.28 17.04
N GLN A 363 -4.91 11.29 18.18
CA GLN A 363 -6.37 11.27 18.29
C GLN A 363 -7.05 12.54 17.73
N ALA A 364 -6.34 13.64 17.63
CA ALA A 364 -6.83 14.85 16.97
C ALA A 364 -7.13 14.62 15.48
N SER A 365 -6.34 13.75 14.80
CA SER A 365 -6.47 13.48 13.38
C SER A 365 -7.05 12.09 13.07
N PHE A 366 -6.86 11.11 13.95
CA PHE A 366 -7.22 9.71 13.72
C PHE A 366 -8.35 9.24 14.62
N ALA A 367 -9.21 8.38 14.06
CA ALA A 367 -10.12 7.49 14.77
C ALA A 367 -9.82 6.04 14.35
N ALA A 368 -10.38 5.05 15.02
CA ALA A 368 -10.12 3.65 14.69
C ALA A 368 -11.25 2.72 15.11
N GLY A 369 -11.37 1.63 14.35
CA GLY A 369 -12.27 0.52 14.63
C GLY A 369 -11.77 -0.76 13.98
N TYR A 370 -12.48 -1.87 14.19
CA TYR A 370 -12.14 -3.12 13.54
C TYR A 370 -13.40 -3.93 13.21
N ALA A 371 -13.27 -4.86 12.26
CA ALA A 371 -14.28 -5.87 11.95
C ALA A 371 -13.59 -7.24 11.84
N ASP A 372 -14.25 -8.27 12.29
CA ASP A 372 -13.87 -9.67 12.01
C ASP A 372 -14.44 -10.13 10.65
N ASP A 373 -14.12 -11.36 10.24
CA ASP A 373 -14.56 -11.90 8.96
C ASP A 373 -16.10 -12.00 8.85
N ALA A 374 -16.78 -12.27 9.96
CA ALA A 374 -18.25 -12.36 9.97
C ALA A 374 -18.89 -10.99 9.76
N ALA A 375 -18.37 -9.95 10.42
CA ALA A 375 -18.80 -8.57 10.23
C ALA A 375 -18.49 -8.07 8.81
N GLY A 376 -17.30 -8.40 8.28
CA GLY A 376 -16.92 -8.09 6.90
C GLY A 376 -17.85 -8.75 5.87
N ALA A 377 -18.15 -10.04 6.03
CA ALA A 377 -19.07 -10.74 5.13
C ALA A 377 -20.50 -10.17 5.19
N ALA A 378 -20.98 -9.83 6.39
CA ALA A 378 -22.28 -9.17 6.54
C ALA A 378 -22.31 -7.81 5.84
N GLU A 379 -21.21 -7.05 5.89
CA GLU A 379 -21.09 -5.75 5.23
C GLU A 379 -21.06 -5.86 3.70
N ILE A 380 -20.34 -6.85 3.11
CA ILE A 380 -20.38 -7.11 1.66
C ILE A 380 -21.82 -7.32 1.20
N ARG A 381 -22.59 -8.17 1.91
CA ARG A 381 -23.99 -8.45 1.59
C ARG A 381 -24.84 -7.18 1.72
N ALA A 382 -24.73 -6.46 2.84
CA ALA A 382 -25.51 -5.28 3.10
C ALA A 382 -25.27 -4.16 2.05
N ARG A 383 -24.00 -3.95 1.66
CA ARG A 383 -23.66 -2.96 0.62
C ARG A 383 -24.23 -3.35 -0.74
N PHE A 384 -24.13 -4.61 -1.10
CA PHE A 384 -24.65 -5.09 -2.38
C PHE A 384 -26.19 -5.02 -2.41
N GLU A 385 -26.88 -5.54 -1.39
CA GLU A 385 -28.35 -5.63 -1.38
C GLU A 385 -29.02 -4.26 -1.19
N ARG A 386 -28.48 -3.38 -0.34
CA ARG A 386 -29.06 -2.07 -0.05
C ARG A 386 -28.62 -1.00 -1.03
N ASP A 387 -27.31 -0.95 -1.33
CA ASP A 387 -26.68 0.17 -2.03
C ASP A 387 -26.30 -0.18 -3.48
N GLY A 388 -26.40 -1.45 -3.89
CA GLY A 388 -25.95 -1.95 -5.20
C GLY A 388 -24.44 -1.91 -5.38
N TYR A 389 -23.66 -1.73 -4.31
CA TYR A 389 -22.20 -1.63 -4.36
C TYR A 389 -21.52 -2.91 -3.96
N LEU A 390 -20.77 -3.50 -4.91
CA LEU A 390 -19.99 -4.71 -4.67
C LEU A 390 -18.56 -4.33 -4.24
N CYS A 391 -18.16 -4.74 -3.05
CA CYS A 391 -16.82 -4.48 -2.52
C CYS A 391 -16.06 -5.78 -2.20
N ASP A 392 -14.74 -5.67 -2.12
CA ASP A 392 -13.86 -6.75 -1.65
C ASP A 392 -13.85 -6.85 -0.12
N THR A 393 -13.22 -7.89 0.39
CA THR A 393 -13.16 -8.21 1.82
C THR A 393 -12.44 -7.14 2.66
N HIS A 394 -11.42 -6.47 2.12
CA HIS A 394 -10.71 -5.37 2.81
C HIS A 394 -11.57 -4.12 2.87
N THR A 395 -12.20 -3.76 1.76
CA THR A 395 -13.11 -2.62 1.67
C THR A 395 -14.32 -2.79 2.58
N ALA A 396 -14.82 -4.01 2.73
CA ALA A 396 -15.91 -4.33 3.64
C ALA A 396 -15.57 -4.03 5.10
N VAL A 397 -14.36 -4.37 5.55
CA VAL A 397 -13.88 -3.99 6.89
C VAL A 397 -13.93 -2.46 7.07
N ALA A 398 -13.50 -1.70 6.07
CA ALA A 398 -13.54 -0.24 6.15
C ALA A 398 -14.96 0.32 6.13
N PHE A 399 -15.89 -0.22 5.34
CA PHE A 399 -17.30 0.18 5.40
C PHE A 399 -17.92 -0.07 6.77
N HIS A 400 -17.68 -1.25 7.37
CA HIS A 400 -18.16 -1.56 8.70
C HIS A 400 -17.66 -0.56 9.75
N VAL A 401 -16.37 -0.23 9.71
CA VAL A 401 -15.77 0.72 10.64
C VAL A 401 -16.25 2.15 10.36
N ALA A 402 -16.45 2.53 9.09
CA ALA A 402 -16.94 3.83 8.70
C ALA A 402 -18.34 4.11 9.28
N GLU A 403 -19.26 3.13 9.26
CA GLU A 403 -20.60 3.31 9.82
C GLU A 403 -20.58 3.66 11.32
N ALA A 404 -19.67 3.06 12.08
CA ALA A 404 -19.51 3.36 13.50
C ALA A 404 -18.82 4.70 13.80
N ASN A 405 -18.24 5.36 12.76
CA ASN A 405 -17.48 6.60 12.88
C ASN A 405 -18.06 7.73 12.02
N ARG A 406 -19.35 7.65 11.66
CA ARG A 406 -20.04 8.70 10.89
C ARG A 406 -20.04 10.03 11.63
N SER A 407 -19.82 11.12 10.88
CA SER A 407 -19.95 12.49 11.33
C SER A 407 -20.88 13.27 10.36
N ASP A 408 -20.98 14.57 10.50
CA ASP A 408 -21.68 15.43 9.54
C ASP A 408 -20.90 15.62 8.22
N ALA A 409 -19.62 15.26 8.20
CA ALA A 409 -18.80 15.33 7.00
C ALA A 409 -19.08 14.15 6.05
N PRO A 410 -18.96 14.33 4.73
CA PRO A 410 -18.97 13.20 3.81
C PRO A 410 -17.89 12.20 4.17
N MET A 411 -18.24 10.90 4.09
CA MET A 411 -17.35 9.78 4.36
C MET A 411 -16.87 9.16 3.05
N VAL A 412 -15.57 9.10 2.87
CA VAL A 412 -14.94 8.36 1.77
C VAL A 412 -14.31 7.09 2.31
N VAL A 413 -14.74 5.94 1.82
CA VAL A 413 -14.15 4.63 2.10
C VAL A 413 -13.18 4.28 0.97
N LEU A 414 -11.93 3.96 1.30
CA LEU A 414 -10.96 3.53 0.30
C LEU A 414 -11.23 2.09 -0.09
N SER A 415 -11.60 1.88 -1.35
CA SER A 415 -11.82 0.57 -1.96
C SER A 415 -10.50 0.10 -2.58
N THR A 416 -9.79 -0.75 -1.85
CA THR A 416 -8.36 -1.02 -2.07
C THR A 416 -8.06 -2.17 -3.00
N ALA A 417 -9.04 -3.02 -3.31
CA ALA A 417 -8.89 -4.14 -4.24
C ALA A 417 -10.20 -4.41 -5.00
N SER A 418 -10.08 -5.00 -6.20
CA SER A 418 -11.24 -5.49 -6.93
C SER A 418 -11.89 -6.66 -6.18
N PRO A 419 -13.22 -6.72 -6.05
CA PRO A 419 -13.92 -7.86 -5.46
C PRO A 419 -13.62 -9.19 -6.18
N PHE A 420 -13.26 -9.13 -7.44
CA PHE A 420 -12.88 -10.29 -8.25
C PHE A 420 -11.47 -10.87 -7.94
N LYS A 421 -10.71 -10.27 -7.05
CA LYS A 421 -9.47 -10.87 -6.52
C LYS A 421 -9.73 -11.88 -5.39
N PHE A 422 -10.90 -11.79 -4.77
CA PHE A 422 -11.35 -12.64 -3.67
C PHE A 422 -12.76 -13.21 -3.97
N PRO A 423 -12.98 -13.79 -5.18
CA PRO A 423 -14.33 -14.06 -5.68
C PRO A 423 -15.06 -15.10 -4.82
N ARG A 424 -14.34 -16.06 -4.22
CA ARG A 424 -14.93 -17.11 -3.37
C ARG A 424 -15.49 -16.52 -2.08
N ASP A 425 -14.70 -15.67 -1.40
CA ASP A 425 -15.10 -15.04 -0.14
C ASP A 425 -16.25 -14.06 -0.37
N VAL A 426 -16.18 -13.27 -1.44
CA VAL A 426 -17.24 -12.32 -1.80
C VAL A 426 -18.54 -13.07 -2.16
N LEU A 427 -18.45 -14.13 -2.95
CA LEU A 427 -19.61 -14.94 -3.34
C LEU A 427 -20.26 -15.62 -2.11
N ALA A 428 -19.44 -16.18 -1.22
CA ALA A 428 -19.90 -16.77 0.04
C ALA A 428 -20.59 -15.73 0.94
N ALA A 429 -20.05 -14.51 1.02
CA ALA A 429 -20.66 -13.40 1.75
C ALA A 429 -22.05 -13.04 1.19
N LEU A 430 -22.27 -13.17 -0.13
CA LEU A 430 -23.58 -12.99 -0.77
C LEU A 430 -24.55 -14.16 -0.57
N GLY A 431 -24.15 -15.19 0.18
CA GLY A 431 -24.98 -16.35 0.52
C GLY A 431 -24.98 -17.47 -0.51
N GLU A 432 -24.04 -17.45 -1.45
CA GLU A 432 -23.91 -18.49 -2.48
C GLU A 432 -22.85 -19.53 -2.08
N THR A 433 -22.99 -20.75 -2.56
CA THR A 433 -21.92 -21.74 -2.43
C THR A 433 -20.80 -21.42 -3.41
N ALA A 434 -19.61 -21.09 -2.87
CA ALA A 434 -18.48 -20.79 -3.71
C ALA A 434 -17.87 -22.06 -4.34
N PRO A 435 -17.65 -22.09 -5.67
CA PRO A 435 -16.87 -23.14 -6.33
C PRO A 435 -15.43 -23.22 -5.80
N GLU A 436 -14.75 -24.36 -6.01
CA GLU A 436 -13.35 -24.54 -5.60
C GLU A 436 -12.39 -23.65 -6.41
N SER A 437 -12.59 -23.56 -7.72
CA SER A 437 -11.78 -22.67 -8.59
C SER A 437 -12.20 -21.21 -8.45
N ASP A 438 -11.23 -20.33 -8.29
CA ASP A 438 -11.43 -18.87 -8.26
C ASP A 438 -12.03 -18.36 -9.58
N PHE A 439 -11.72 -18.98 -10.75
CA PHE A 439 -12.29 -18.61 -12.05
C PHE A 439 -13.77 -18.98 -12.16
N ALA A 440 -14.15 -20.16 -11.66
CA ALA A 440 -15.55 -20.54 -11.59
C ALA A 440 -16.33 -19.64 -10.61
N ALA A 441 -15.72 -19.29 -9.47
CA ALA A 441 -16.29 -18.34 -8.52
C ALA A 441 -16.43 -16.94 -9.12
N MET A 442 -15.46 -16.48 -9.92
CA MET A 442 -15.50 -15.20 -10.63
C MET A 442 -16.65 -15.16 -11.63
N ALA A 443 -16.86 -16.25 -12.39
CA ALA A 443 -17.99 -16.37 -13.33
C ALA A 443 -19.34 -16.36 -12.57
N ALA A 444 -19.45 -17.09 -11.47
CA ALA A 444 -20.64 -17.12 -10.63
C ALA A 444 -20.93 -15.75 -10.00
N LEU A 445 -19.88 -15.04 -9.54
CA LEU A 445 -20.01 -13.69 -8.99
C LEU A 445 -20.51 -12.70 -10.06
N THR A 446 -19.97 -12.78 -11.28
CA THR A 446 -20.45 -12.00 -12.42
C THR A 446 -21.94 -12.28 -12.71
N ALA A 447 -22.34 -13.56 -12.75
CA ALA A 447 -23.74 -13.95 -12.99
C ALA A 447 -24.67 -13.47 -11.87
N LYS A 448 -24.25 -13.51 -10.62
CA LYS A 448 -25.02 -13.08 -9.45
C LYS A 448 -25.19 -11.56 -9.40
N THR A 449 -24.16 -10.80 -9.71
CA THR A 449 -24.11 -9.35 -9.44
C THR A 449 -24.29 -8.49 -10.68
N GLY A 450 -24.10 -9.03 -11.87
CA GLY A 450 -24.03 -8.27 -13.12
C GLY A 450 -22.74 -7.46 -13.30
N ALA A 451 -21.84 -7.45 -12.29
CA ALA A 451 -20.57 -6.76 -12.37
C ALA A 451 -19.59 -7.54 -13.27
N ALA A 452 -18.83 -6.82 -14.10
CA ALA A 452 -17.87 -7.45 -15.00
C ALA A 452 -16.52 -7.64 -14.30
N ALA A 453 -15.99 -8.87 -14.32
CA ALA A 453 -14.63 -9.14 -13.87
C ALA A 453 -13.61 -8.42 -14.76
N PRO A 454 -12.58 -7.75 -14.19
CA PRO A 454 -11.50 -7.15 -14.98
C PRO A 454 -10.85 -8.18 -15.92
N ALA A 455 -10.59 -7.77 -17.17
CA ALA A 455 -9.98 -8.66 -18.17
C ALA A 455 -8.62 -9.20 -17.70
N SER A 456 -7.83 -8.35 -17.01
CA SER A 456 -6.53 -8.71 -16.44
C SER A 456 -6.58 -9.81 -15.35
N LEU A 457 -7.77 -10.08 -14.78
CA LEU A 457 -8.00 -11.20 -13.86
C LEU A 457 -8.63 -12.38 -14.57
N ARG A 458 -9.68 -12.13 -15.36
CA ARG A 458 -10.48 -13.16 -16.04
C ARG A 458 -9.69 -14.01 -17.04
N GLU A 459 -8.62 -13.44 -17.61
CA GLU A 459 -7.84 -14.10 -18.67
C GLU A 459 -6.54 -14.73 -18.19
N LEU A 460 -6.28 -14.75 -16.88
CA LEU A 460 -5.04 -15.27 -16.31
C LEU A 460 -4.85 -16.77 -16.57
N ASP A 461 -5.91 -17.55 -16.55
CA ASP A 461 -5.90 -19.00 -16.81
C ASP A 461 -5.50 -19.36 -18.25
N LYS A 462 -5.56 -18.39 -19.18
CA LYS A 462 -5.15 -18.54 -20.58
C LYS A 462 -3.67 -18.19 -20.81
N LEU A 463 -3.02 -17.60 -19.83
CA LEU A 463 -1.62 -17.17 -19.95
C LEU A 463 -0.67 -18.33 -19.65
N PRO A 464 0.48 -18.42 -20.33
CA PRO A 464 1.48 -19.45 -20.03
C PRO A 464 2.08 -19.19 -18.65
N VAL A 465 2.12 -20.23 -17.81
CA VAL A 465 2.83 -20.22 -16.55
C VAL A 465 4.34 -20.22 -16.86
N ARG A 466 5.02 -19.17 -16.45
CA ARG A 466 6.48 -18.98 -16.65
C ARG A 466 7.29 -19.42 -15.44
N PHE A 467 6.73 -19.29 -14.25
CA PHE A 467 7.41 -19.53 -12.98
C PHE A 467 6.66 -20.58 -12.16
N ASN A 468 7.28 -21.72 -11.96
CA ASN A 468 6.73 -22.84 -11.22
C ASN A 468 7.77 -23.47 -10.24
N THR A 469 8.86 -22.74 -10.00
CA THR A 469 9.92 -23.22 -9.09
C THR A 469 9.48 -23.07 -7.65
N VAL A 470 9.47 -24.19 -6.94
CA VAL A 470 9.25 -24.24 -5.49
C VAL A 470 10.61 -24.42 -4.82
N ILE A 471 10.88 -23.65 -3.78
CA ILE A 471 12.13 -23.71 -3.01
C ILE A 471 11.85 -23.80 -1.51
N GLU A 472 12.81 -24.36 -0.77
CA GLU A 472 12.80 -24.31 0.69
C GLU A 472 13.20 -22.92 1.20
N PRO A 473 12.77 -22.48 2.40
CA PRO A 473 13.17 -21.19 2.98
C PRO A 473 14.70 -21.01 3.06
N ALA A 474 15.45 -22.09 3.24
CA ALA A 474 16.92 -22.07 3.28
C ALA A 474 17.55 -21.77 1.91
N GLU A 475 16.84 -21.99 0.81
CA GLU A 475 17.31 -21.78 -0.56
C GLU A 475 17.13 -20.32 -1.05
N ILE A 476 16.39 -19.48 -0.32
CA ILE A 476 16.17 -18.06 -0.68
C ILE A 476 17.50 -17.34 -0.86
N ARG A 477 18.51 -17.62 0.00
CA ARG A 477 19.87 -17.06 -0.14
C ARG A 477 20.52 -17.42 -1.49
N ALA A 478 20.42 -18.66 -1.87
CA ALA A 478 21.01 -19.14 -3.13
C ALA A 478 20.26 -18.59 -4.35
N ALA A 479 18.93 -18.42 -4.26
CA ALA A 479 18.13 -17.77 -5.28
C ALA A 479 18.55 -16.30 -5.46
N ALA A 480 18.67 -15.55 -4.37
CA ALA A 480 19.04 -14.13 -4.38
C ALA A 480 20.48 -13.86 -4.90
N LEU A 481 21.32 -14.88 -5.00
CA LEU A 481 22.70 -14.83 -5.54
C LEU A 481 22.81 -15.25 -7.02
N ARG A 482 21.75 -15.76 -7.65
CA ARG A 482 21.76 -16.14 -9.06
C ARG A 482 21.86 -14.94 -9.97
#